data_5708d1dbe9feaf06a570686fff6583c6
#
_entry.id   5708d1dbe9feaf06a570686fff6583c6
#
_cell.length_a   1.000
_cell.length_b   1.000
_cell.length_c   1.000
_cell.angle_alpha   90.00
_cell.angle_beta   90.00
_cell.angle_gamma   90.00
#
_symmetry.space_group_name_H-M   'P 1'
#
loop_
_entity.id
_entity.type
_entity.pdbx_description
1 polymer ?
#
loop_
_entity_poly.entity_id
_entity_poly.type
_entity_poly.pdbx_seq_one_letter_code
_entity_poly.pdbx_strand_id
1 'polypeptide(L)'
;MAARVAVRPTASAIRAGGSGPTAVGAPVAAAVAGPSASATWQPGGVLQALFGNGTEDSPNAGLLVGNGFSYDATTCPTGSCNGGNGGLIGNGGDAYNGGFGGNAGWFGHGGRGGDAVSAADGGTTADGGKGGAGGLFAGSGGDGGSGAPASGGLGGRGGSAGAISVFGNGGAGGAGGTGADGVVVVPAGINWTLRTPAARNVWTSVAYGNGLFVAVSFTGDNRVMTSPDGITWTSRTAAANNLWQAVTYGDGKFVAVSVTGSDRVMTSPDGITWTSQTAAANNSWESVTFGDGQFVAVAQDGADQVMASPDGITWTSHAAAANNSWDAVNYGGGLFAAVSFAGADNRVMTSPDGIAWTAQTAAANNSWNGMVYGDGQFVAVSGPGAGQQVMTSPDGVTWTGQTAAAGNFWHSVGFGDGLFAAVSYDGFGQQVMTSPDGINWTIRESPAPGIWQSATFGKGKFVAVSDSGQAMTSEATTIPFGNGGGGGDGGNSGFFGRGGTGGTGGTAYPGGTNGTNGTNGR
;
A
#
# COMPACT_ATOMS: atom_id res chain seq x y z
N MET A 1 12.26 45.34 13.39
CA MET A 1 11.01 45.65 14.11
C MET A 1 10.05 44.49 14.00
N ALA A 2 9.52 44.08 15.12
CA ALA A 2 8.49 43.06 15.36
C ALA A 2 8.89 41.57 15.29
N ALA A 3 9.25 41.08 16.46
CA ALA A 3 9.30 39.67 16.85
C ALA A 3 7.89 39.06 16.91
N ARG A 4 7.73 37.79 16.57
CA ARG A 4 6.62 36.96 17.02
C ARG A 4 7.13 35.75 17.75
N VAL A 5 6.66 35.63 18.97
CA VAL A 5 6.93 34.64 19.99
C VAL A 5 6.27 33.32 19.62
N ALA A 6 7.05 32.22 19.67
CA ALA A 6 6.55 30.85 19.64
C ALA A 6 6.31 30.36 21.06
N VAL A 7 5.10 29.85 21.32
CA VAL A 7 4.73 29.20 22.58
C VAL A 7 4.94 27.69 22.43
N ARG A 8 5.82 27.11 23.25
CA ARG A 8 5.97 25.68 23.49
C ARG A 8 5.00 25.22 24.58
N PRO A 9 4.42 24.04 24.51
CA PRO A 9 3.96 23.36 25.72
C PRO A 9 5.01 22.35 26.21
N THR A 10 5.20 22.42 27.50
CA THR A 10 6.12 21.65 28.33
C THR A 10 5.68 20.21 28.54
N ALA A 11 6.65 19.29 28.40
CA ALA A 11 6.53 17.91 28.87
C ALA A 11 6.74 17.82 30.38
N SER A 12 5.90 17.05 31.06
CA SER A 12 6.10 16.63 32.45
C SER A 12 6.46 15.15 32.49
N ALA A 13 7.66 14.88 33.01
CA ALA A 13 8.17 13.54 33.28
C ALA A 13 7.77 13.12 34.71
N ILE A 14 7.37 11.86 34.89
CA ILE A 14 7.40 11.18 36.20
C ILE A 14 7.83 9.72 36.06
N ARG A 15 9.05 9.48 36.52
CA ARG A 15 9.65 8.43 37.37
C ARG A 15 9.29 6.96 37.19
N ALA A 16 10.38 6.23 37.04
CA ALA A 16 10.55 4.79 37.12
C ALA A 16 10.42 4.24 38.56
N GLY A 17 10.13 2.96 38.68
CA GLY A 17 10.39 2.17 39.88
C GLY A 17 9.79 0.75 39.88
N GLY A 18 10.64 -0.32 39.73
CA GLY A 18 10.56 -1.51 40.54
C GLY A 18 10.01 -2.82 39.95
N SER A 19 10.92 -3.63 39.47
CA SER A 19 11.10 -5.11 39.52
C SER A 19 9.96 -6.05 39.99
N GLY A 20 9.55 -7.04 39.12
CA GLY A 20 9.29 -8.47 39.08
C GLY A 20 8.70 -9.22 40.32
N PRO A 21 8.41 -10.53 40.26
CA PRO A 21 8.26 -11.46 39.14
C PRO A 21 6.94 -12.29 39.12
N THR A 22 6.68 -12.97 38.00
CA THR A 22 5.86 -14.17 37.71
C THR A 22 4.82 -14.71 38.71
N ALA A 23 3.55 -14.83 38.25
CA ALA A 23 2.67 -15.97 38.58
C ALA A 23 1.62 -16.20 37.50
N VAL A 24 1.53 -17.46 37.07
CA VAL A 24 0.48 -18.01 36.20
C VAL A 24 -0.82 -18.05 37.00
N GLY A 25 -1.91 -17.47 36.48
CA GLY A 25 -3.21 -17.47 37.11
C GLY A 25 -4.34 -17.59 36.09
N ALA A 26 -5.19 -18.57 36.34
CA ALA A 26 -6.34 -19.01 35.56
C ALA A 26 -7.42 -17.92 35.30
N PRO A 27 -8.38 -18.17 34.37
CA PRO A 27 -9.29 -17.15 33.89
C PRO A 27 -10.28 -16.72 34.99
N VAL A 28 -10.31 -15.44 35.25
CA VAL A 28 -11.31 -14.82 36.11
C VAL A 28 -12.59 -14.60 35.30
N ALA A 29 -13.65 -15.28 35.70
CA ALA A 29 -15.00 -15.00 35.24
C ALA A 29 -15.37 -13.54 35.60
N ALA A 30 -15.72 -12.75 34.60
CA ALA A 30 -16.26 -11.42 34.81
C ALA A 30 -17.62 -11.54 35.53
N ALA A 31 -17.65 -11.10 36.76
CA ALA A 31 -18.90 -10.93 37.48
C ALA A 31 -19.64 -9.73 36.88
N VAL A 32 -20.78 -10.00 36.26
CA VAL A 32 -21.74 -8.97 35.86
C VAL A 32 -22.36 -8.44 37.16
N ALA A 33 -22.00 -7.21 37.55
CA ALA A 33 -22.72 -6.48 38.59
C ALA A 33 -24.09 -6.07 38.03
N GLY A 34 -25.11 -6.84 38.35
CA GLY A 34 -26.50 -6.44 38.13
C GLY A 34 -26.85 -5.26 39.07
N PRO A 35 -27.69 -4.32 38.65
CA PRO A 35 -28.20 -3.30 39.54
C PRO A 35 -29.07 -3.96 40.60
N SER A 36 -28.77 -3.68 41.86
CA SER A 36 -29.65 -4.04 43.00
C SER A 36 -30.92 -3.19 42.96
N ALA A 37 -31.92 -3.68 42.25
CA ALA A 37 -33.27 -3.16 42.38
C ALA A 37 -33.90 -3.74 43.65
N SER A 38 -34.16 -2.91 44.62
CA SER A 38 -35.06 -3.21 45.75
C SER A 38 -36.45 -3.49 45.15
N ALA A 39 -36.80 -4.77 45.06
CA ALA A 39 -38.09 -5.22 44.53
C ALA A 39 -39.17 -4.87 45.57
N THR A 40 -39.89 -3.79 45.36
CA THR A 40 -41.19 -3.57 45.97
C THR A 40 -42.19 -4.48 45.28
N TRP A 41 -42.73 -5.43 46.05
CA TRP A 41 -43.72 -6.37 45.56
C TRP A 41 -44.99 -5.63 45.16
N GLN A 42 -45.24 -5.47 43.84
CA GLN A 42 -46.50 -4.95 43.29
C GLN A 42 -47.31 -6.12 42.73
N PRO A 43 -48.60 -6.26 43.09
CA PRO A 43 -49.45 -7.37 42.59
C PRO A 43 -49.60 -7.41 41.07
N GLY A 44 -49.34 -6.31 40.34
CA GLY A 44 -49.36 -6.27 38.90
C GLY A 44 -48.10 -6.89 38.23
N GLY A 45 -46.98 -7.00 38.95
CA GLY A 45 -45.72 -7.48 38.38
C GLY A 45 -45.72 -8.99 38.08
N VAL A 46 -46.44 -9.78 38.84
CA VAL A 46 -46.54 -11.23 38.60
C VAL A 46 -47.41 -11.55 37.38
N LEU A 47 -48.49 -10.82 37.16
CA LEU A 47 -49.32 -10.97 35.95
C LEU A 47 -48.55 -10.57 34.69
N GLN A 48 -47.78 -9.48 34.74
CA GLN A 48 -46.96 -9.06 33.63
C GLN A 48 -45.78 -10.01 33.36
N ALA A 49 -45.20 -10.60 34.42
CA ALA A 49 -44.17 -11.63 34.29
C ALA A 49 -44.69 -12.94 33.66
N LEU A 50 -46.00 -13.20 33.74
CA LEU A 50 -46.63 -14.38 33.16
C LEU A 50 -47.33 -14.09 31.80
N PHE A 51 -47.94 -12.92 31.64
CA PHE A 51 -48.89 -12.63 30.54
C PHE A 51 -48.65 -11.24 29.91
N GLY A 52 -47.44 -10.72 29.86
CA GLY A 52 -47.16 -9.40 29.31
C GLY A 52 -46.30 -9.43 28.03
N ASN A 53 -46.46 -8.45 27.15
CA ASN A 53 -45.49 -8.21 26.10
C ASN A 53 -44.21 -7.63 26.70
N GLY A 54 -43.07 -7.85 26.00
CA GLY A 54 -41.81 -7.17 26.31
C GLY A 54 -41.94 -5.64 26.19
N THR A 55 -41.14 -4.94 26.93
CA THR A 55 -41.00 -3.46 26.89
C THR A 55 -39.55 -3.10 26.59
N GLU A 56 -39.27 -1.83 26.33
CA GLU A 56 -37.89 -1.37 26.09
C GLU A 56 -36.97 -1.73 27.25
N ASP A 57 -37.39 -1.50 28.50
CA ASP A 57 -36.62 -1.82 29.72
C ASP A 57 -36.56 -3.32 30.04
N SER A 58 -37.47 -4.11 29.53
CA SER A 58 -37.56 -5.56 29.72
C SER A 58 -38.02 -6.22 28.42
N PRO A 59 -37.13 -6.46 27.46
CA PRO A 59 -37.50 -6.78 26.08
C PRO A 59 -38.15 -8.16 25.92
N ASN A 60 -37.93 -9.10 26.85
CA ASN A 60 -38.56 -10.41 26.80
C ASN A 60 -40.01 -10.33 27.27
N ALA A 61 -40.87 -11.09 26.60
CA ALA A 61 -42.28 -11.25 27.00
C ALA A 61 -42.43 -11.98 28.32
N GLY A 62 -43.64 -11.93 28.88
CA GLY A 62 -44.03 -12.79 29.99
C GLY A 62 -43.91 -14.27 29.66
N LEU A 63 -43.68 -15.09 30.69
CA LEU A 63 -43.33 -16.51 30.53
C LEU A 63 -44.38 -17.33 29.74
N LEU A 64 -45.65 -17.08 29.96
CA LEU A 64 -46.74 -17.89 29.37
C LEU A 64 -47.24 -17.30 28.04
N VAL A 65 -47.59 -16.02 28.02
CA VAL A 65 -48.18 -15.38 26.83
C VAL A 65 -47.64 -13.96 26.71
N GLY A 66 -47.19 -13.61 25.51
CA GLY A 66 -46.77 -12.27 25.15
C GLY A 66 -45.75 -12.28 24.02
N ASN A 67 -45.65 -11.18 23.30
CA ASN A 67 -44.65 -10.97 22.27
C ASN A 67 -43.43 -10.29 22.86
N GLY A 68 -42.24 -10.62 22.34
CA GLY A 68 -41.02 -9.88 22.62
C GLY A 68 -41.10 -8.44 22.10
N PHE A 69 -40.34 -7.55 22.70
CA PHE A 69 -40.24 -6.15 22.28
C PHE A 69 -39.47 -6.05 20.98
N SER A 70 -39.99 -5.25 20.06
CA SER A 70 -39.31 -4.93 18.80
C SER A 70 -38.64 -3.56 18.90
N TYR A 71 -37.36 -3.47 18.48
CA TYR A 71 -36.59 -2.23 18.46
C TYR A 71 -36.66 -1.54 17.12
N ASP A 72 -36.59 -0.20 17.16
CA ASP A 72 -36.48 0.70 16.01
C ASP A 72 -35.46 1.83 16.29
N ALA A 73 -35.37 2.81 15.38
CA ALA A 73 -34.43 3.92 15.52
C ALA A 73 -34.67 4.81 16.75
N THR A 74 -35.91 4.84 17.28
CA THR A 74 -36.30 5.63 18.46
C THR A 74 -35.97 4.93 19.76
N THR A 75 -36.18 3.62 19.80
CA THR A 75 -35.97 2.77 20.97
C THR A 75 -34.55 2.17 21.02
N CYS A 76 -33.78 2.31 19.94
CA CYS A 76 -32.39 1.92 19.84
C CYS A 76 -31.56 3.00 19.13
N PRO A 77 -31.37 4.16 19.75
CA PRO A 77 -30.72 5.30 19.11
C PRO A 77 -29.21 5.11 18.90
N THR A 78 -28.60 4.17 19.62
CA THR A 78 -27.16 3.88 19.55
C THR A 78 -26.90 2.38 19.70
N GLY A 79 -25.95 1.84 18.90
CA GLY A 79 -25.56 0.43 18.97
C GLY A 79 -26.54 -0.53 18.29
N SER A 80 -26.33 -1.84 18.46
CA SER A 80 -27.21 -2.88 17.97
C SER A 80 -28.15 -3.38 19.08
N CYS A 81 -29.44 -3.52 18.79
CA CYS A 81 -30.43 -3.97 19.76
C CYS A 81 -31.06 -5.28 19.31
N ASN A 82 -30.99 -6.30 20.17
CA ASN A 82 -31.61 -7.60 19.92
C ASN A 82 -33.09 -7.57 20.29
N GLY A 83 -33.93 -8.09 19.42
CA GLY A 83 -35.35 -8.24 19.70
C GLY A 83 -35.60 -9.14 20.91
N GLY A 84 -36.63 -8.84 21.70
CA GLY A 84 -37.02 -9.62 22.86
C GLY A 84 -37.59 -10.99 22.52
N ASN A 85 -37.41 -11.99 23.38
CA ASN A 85 -38.01 -13.31 23.17
C ASN A 85 -39.51 -13.30 23.51
N GLY A 86 -40.31 -14.05 22.75
CA GLY A 86 -41.71 -14.30 23.04
C GLY A 86 -41.90 -15.27 24.22
N GLY A 87 -43.11 -15.26 24.85
CA GLY A 87 -43.51 -16.23 25.82
C GLY A 87 -43.76 -17.60 25.19
N LEU A 88 -44.26 -18.58 26.00
CA LEU A 88 -44.64 -19.89 25.44
C LEU A 88 -45.60 -19.78 24.25
N ILE A 89 -46.51 -18.81 24.30
CA ILE A 89 -47.37 -18.41 23.19
C ILE A 89 -47.09 -16.93 22.88
N GLY A 90 -46.38 -16.67 21.77
CA GLY A 90 -46.03 -15.32 21.36
C GLY A 90 -44.89 -15.29 20.39
N ASN A 91 -44.79 -14.20 19.67
CA ASN A 91 -43.73 -13.96 18.67
C ASN A 91 -42.49 -13.41 19.35
N GLY A 92 -41.33 -13.67 18.78
CA GLY A 92 -40.11 -12.90 19.05
C GLY A 92 -40.26 -11.49 18.52
N GLY A 93 -39.61 -10.53 19.15
CA GLY A 93 -39.53 -9.14 18.71
C GLY A 93 -38.47 -8.95 17.62
N ASP A 94 -38.67 -7.96 16.76
CA ASP A 94 -37.71 -7.58 15.72
C ASP A 94 -36.52 -6.84 16.33
N ALA A 95 -35.36 -7.00 15.73
CA ALA A 95 -34.13 -6.33 16.11
C ALA A 95 -33.88 -5.09 15.27
N TYR A 96 -32.95 -4.26 15.73
CA TYR A 96 -32.51 -3.05 15.01
C TYR A 96 -30.98 -2.99 14.93
N ASN A 97 -30.46 -2.34 13.90
CA ASN A 97 -29.04 -2.02 13.67
C ASN A 97 -28.13 -3.24 13.84
N GLY A 98 -28.34 -4.30 13.06
CA GLY A 98 -27.54 -5.53 13.08
C GLY A 98 -27.81 -6.44 14.27
N GLY A 99 -28.76 -6.12 15.14
CA GLY A 99 -29.17 -6.98 16.27
C GLY A 99 -29.86 -8.26 15.82
N PHE A 100 -29.92 -9.25 16.69
CA PHE A 100 -30.58 -10.56 16.45
C PHE A 100 -32.06 -10.49 16.76
N GLY A 101 -32.90 -11.03 15.88
CA GLY A 101 -34.33 -11.18 16.15
C GLY A 101 -34.60 -12.11 17.34
N GLY A 102 -35.61 -11.78 18.14
CA GLY A 102 -36.04 -12.58 19.29
C GLY A 102 -36.64 -13.94 18.88
N ASN A 103 -36.48 -14.95 19.71
CA ASN A 103 -37.05 -16.27 19.47
C ASN A 103 -38.51 -16.34 19.97
N ALA A 104 -39.34 -17.11 19.28
CA ALA A 104 -40.63 -17.52 19.85
C ALA A 104 -40.44 -18.68 20.86
N GLY A 105 -41.43 -18.89 21.73
CA GLY A 105 -41.42 -20.03 22.66
C GLY A 105 -41.92 -21.32 22.01
N TRP A 106 -43.14 -21.79 22.40
CA TRP A 106 -43.73 -23.02 21.84
C TRP A 106 -44.54 -22.75 20.57
N PHE A 107 -45.31 -21.67 20.56
CA PHE A 107 -46.14 -21.24 19.45
C PHE A 107 -45.88 -19.76 19.14
N GLY A 108 -45.53 -19.45 17.89
CA GLY A 108 -45.28 -18.11 17.44
C GLY A 108 -44.14 -18.03 16.41
N HIS A 109 -43.98 -16.89 15.85
CA HIS A 109 -42.93 -16.62 14.84
C HIS A 109 -41.69 -16.01 15.50
N GLY A 110 -40.52 -16.33 15.00
CA GLY A 110 -39.28 -15.60 15.35
C GLY A 110 -39.32 -14.18 14.83
N GLY A 111 -38.70 -13.26 15.56
CA GLY A 111 -38.53 -11.88 15.13
C GLY A 111 -37.50 -11.73 14.02
N ARG A 112 -37.62 -10.67 13.22
CA ARG A 112 -36.67 -10.35 12.18
C ARG A 112 -35.32 -9.90 12.76
N GLY A 113 -34.20 -10.24 12.12
CA GLY A 113 -32.91 -9.65 12.39
C GLY A 113 -32.86 -8.19 11.93
N GLY A 114 -32.16 -7.34 12.65
CA GLY A 114 -32.01 -5.92 12.32
C GLY A 114 -31.16 -5.71 11.08
N ASP A 115 -31.60 -4.84 10.19
CA ASP A 115 -30.76 -4.37 9.11
C ASP A 115 -29.59 -3.57 9.72
N ALA A 116 -28.38 -3.77 9.23
CA ALA A 116 -27.25 -2.97 9.65
C ALA A 116 -27.37 -1.54 9.09
N VAL A 117 -27.04 -0.56 9.92
CA VAL A 117 -27.04 0.87 9.56
C VAL A 117 -25.60 1.30 9.32
N SER A 118 -25.35 2.13 8.32
CA SER A 118 -24.00 2.60 8.02
C SER A 118 -23.41 3.40 9.18
N ALA A 119 -22.08 3.40 9.30
CA ALA A 119 -21.39 4.19 10.33
C ALA A 119 -21.66 5.71 10.20
N ALA A 120 -21.95 6.19 8.98
CA ALA A 120 -22.32 7.58 8.72
C ALA A 120 -23.68 7.94 9.36
N ASP A 121 -24.57 6.94 9.53
CA ASP A 121 -25.90 7.08 10.11
C ASP A 121 -25.95 6.60 11.57
N GLY A 122 -24.78 6.45 12.24
CA GLY A 122 -24.67 6.03 13.64
C GLY A 122 -24.66 4.52 13.87
N GLY A 123 -24.52 3.70 12.82
CA GLY A 123 -24.41 2.25 12.91
C GLY A 123 -23.08 1.80 13.54
N THR A 124 -23.12 0.72 14.30
CA THR A 124 -21.96 0.11 14.98
C THR A 124 -21.55 -1.23 14.39
N THR A 125 -22.37 -1.81 13.53
CA THR A 125 -22.13 -3.12 12.89
C THR A 125 -22.29 -2.99 11.37
N ALA A 126 -21.40 -3.65 10.63
CA ALA A 126 -21.49 -3.73 9.17
C ALA A 126 -22.46 -4.84 8.73
N ASP A 127 -22.63 -5.86 9.54
CA ASP A 127 -23.38 -7.07 9.20
C ASP A 127 -24.83 -7.01 9.69
N GLY A 128 -25.74 -7.54 8.86
CA GLY A 128 -27.15 -7.71 9.23
C GLY A 128 -27.34 -8.78 10.30
N GLY A 129 -28.29 -8.55 11.19
CA GLY A 129 -28.60 -9.46 12.29
C GLY A 129 -29.28 -10.76 11.84
N LYS A 130 -29.08 -11.83 12.59
CA LYS A 130 -29.75 -13.11 12.36
C LYS A 130 -31.22 -13.02 12.76
N GLY A 131 -32.12 -13.65 11.99
CA GLY A 131 -33.52 -13.84 12.38
C GLY A 131 -33.70 -14.81 13.55
N GLY A 132 -34.70 -14.56 14.38
CA GLY A 132 -35.06 -15.41 15.54
C GLY A 132 -35.68 -16.75 15.13
N ALA A 133 -35.54 -17.76 15.99
CA ALA A 133 -36.15 -19.05 15.75
C ALA A 133 -37.68 -19.00 15.94
N GLY A 134 -38.41 -19.74 15.09
CA GLY A 134 -39.84 -19.98 15.25
C GLY A 134 -40.16 -20.90 16.42
N GLY A 135 -41.44 -20.95 16.80
CA GLY A 135 -41.92 -21.70 17.94
C GLY A 135 -41.66 -23.20 17.83
N LEU A 136 -41.42 -23.83 18.98
CA LEU A 136 -41.03 -25.26 19.08
C LEU A 136 -42.01 -26.20 18.39
N PHE A 137 -43.34 -25.98 18.50
CA PHE A 137 -44.38 -26.80 17.89
C PHE A 137 -44.99 -26.21 16.62
N ALA A 138 -45.09 -24.87 16.54
CA ALA A 138 -45.59 -24.21 15.36
C ALA A 138 -45.11 -22.73 15.29
N GLY A 139 -44.68 -22.32 14.13
CA GLY A 139 -44.24 -20.96 13.82
C GLY A 139 -43.05 -20.93 12.88
N SER A 140 -42.96 -19.90 12.10
CA SER A 140 -41.86 -19.69 11.17
C SER A 140 -40.69 -18.98 11.84
N GLY A 141 -39.49 -19.22 11.39
CA GLY A 141 -38.32 -18.41 11.72
C GLY A 141 -38.47 -16.99 11.16
N GLY A 142 -37.85 -16.04 11.80
CA GLY A 142 -37.75 -14.64 11.33
C GLY A 142 -36.72 -14.48 10.22
N ASP A 143 -36.91 -13.49 9.38
CA ASP A 143 -35.95 -13.16 8.31
C ASP A 143 -34.65 -12.58 8.88
N GLY A 144 -33.53 -12.76 8.20
CA GLY A 144 -32.26 -12.10 8.50
C GLY A 144 -32.28 -10.64 8.04
N GLY A 145 -31.58 -9.77 8.73
CA GLY A 145 -31.37 -8.37 8.37
C GLY A 145 -30.36 -8.21 7.23
N SER A 146 -30.46 -7.13 6.51
CA SER A 146 -29.51 -6.79 5.42
C SER A 146 -28.19 -6.24 5.97
N GLY A 147 -27.08 -6.47 5.27
CA GLY A 147 -25.79 -5.82 5.55
C GLY A 147 -25.85 -4.32 5.25
N ALA A 148 -25.04 -3.53 5.95
CA ALA A 148 -25.03 -2.09 5.81
C ALA A 148 -24.63 -1.65 4.39
N PRO A 149 -25.32 -0.66 3.81
CA PRO A 149 -24.91 -0.05 2.55
C PRO A 149 -23.51 0.55 2.65
N ALA A 150 -22.77 0.59 1.53
CA ALA A 150 -21.44 1.18 1.41
C ALA A 150 -20.37 0.61 2.35
N SER A 151 -20.58 -0.53 3.00
CA SER A 151 -19.59 -1.17 3.89
C SER A 151 -19.24 -2.60 3.48
N GLY A 152 -19.93 -3.18 2.50
CA GLY A 152 -19.77 -4.57 2.11
C GLY A 152 -20.18 -5.56 3.21
N GLY A 153 -21.03 -5.15 4.14
CA GLY A 153 -21.48 -5.99 5.25
C GLY A 153 -22.25 -7.23 4.81
N LEU A 154 -22.13 -8.32 5.57
CA LEU A 154 -22.83 -9.58 5.29
C LEU A 154 -24.32 -9.46 5.64
N GLY A 155 -25.17 -10.13 4.83
CA GLY A 155 -26.57 -10.34 5.19
C GLY A 155 -26.68 -11.33 6.36
N GLY A 156 -27.62 -11.05 7.27
CA GLY A 156 -27.94 -11.93 8.39
C GLY A 156 -28.62 -13.24 7.95
N ARG A 157 -28.38 -14.32 8.66
CA ARG A 157 -29.02 -15.61 8.39
C ARG A 157 -30.48 -15.57 8.82
N GLY A 158 -31.37 -16.21 8.01
CA GLY A 158 -32.75 -16.46 8.42
C GLY A 158 -32.84 -17.39 9.64
N GLY A 159 -33.82 -17.16 10.51
CA GLY A 159 -34.12 -18.04 11.63
C GLY A 159 -34.78 -19.35 11.16
N SER A 160 -34.50 -20.45 11.83
CA SER A 160 -35.14 -21.72 11.52
C SER A 160 -36.51 -21.82 12.20
N ALA A 161 -37.44 -22.61 11.62
CA ALA A 161 -38.60 -23.07 12.35
C ALA A 161 -38.18 -23.92 13.57
N GLY A 162 -39.06 -24.08 14.55
CA GLY A 162 -38.74 -24.86 15.76
C GLY A 162 -38.36 -26.30 15.43
N ALA A 163 -37.52 -26.91 16.27
CA ALA A 163 -36.89 -28.21 16.00
C ALA A 163 -37.87 -29.37 15.80
N ILE A 164 -39.08 -29.28 16.38
CA ILE A 164 -40.18 -30.25 16.24
C ILE A 164 -41.44 -29.62 15.65
N SER A 165 -41.31 -28.46 15.03
CA SER A 165 -42.41 -27.75 14.42
C SER A 165 -42.99 -28.55 13.25
N VAL A 166 -44.30 -28.80 13.33
CA VAL A 166 -45.02 -29.50 12.27
C VAL A 166 -45.32 -28.53 11.12
N PHE A 167 -45.63 -27.28 11.46
CA PHE A 167 -45.97 -26.23 10.50
C PHE A 167 -45.11 -25.00 10.79
N GLY A 168 -44.19 -24.65 9.86
CA GLY A 168 -43.38 -23.45 9.95
C GLY A 168 -42.36 -23.38 8.84
N ASN A 169 -42.19 -22.22 8.28
CA ASN A 169 -41.19 -21.96 7.27
C ASN A 169 -39.88 -21.46 7.93
N GLY A 170 -38.76 -21.72 7.32
CA GLY A 170 -37.55 -21.01 7.64
C GLY A 170 -37.64 -19.54 7.17
N GLY A 171 -37.06 -18.62 7.92
CA GLY A 171 -36.93 -17.22 7.54
C GLY A 171 -35.96 -17.06 6.38
N ALA A 172 -36.16 -16.05 5.56
CA ALA A 172 -35.25 -15.69 4.47
C ALA A 172 -33.92 -15.13 5.01
N GLY A 173 -32.82 -15.36 4.31
CA GLY A 173 -31.56 -14.68 4.57
C GLY A 173 -31.62 -13.22 4.15
N GLY A 174 -30.95 -12.33 4.87
CA GLY A 174 -30.82 -10.92 4.53
C GLY A 174 -29.92 -10.69 3.32
N ALA A 175 -30.13 -9.61 2.58
CA ALA A 175 -29.26 -9.22 1.49
C ALA A 175 -27.89 -8.74 2.03
N GLY A 176 -26.83 -9.00 1.30
CA GLY A 176 -25.53 -8.39 1.57
C GLY A 176 -25.53 -6.88 1.27
N GLY A 177 -24.76 -6.12 2.05
CA GLY A 177 -24.59 -4.69 1.81
C GLY A 177 -23.79 -4.40 0.53
N THR A 178 -24.03 -3.23 -0.05
CA THR A 178 -23.20 -2.73 -1.16
C THR A 178 -21.79 -2.48 -0.68
N GLY A 179 -20.78 -2.57 -1.59
CA GLY A 179 -19.39 -2.22 -1.26
C GLY A 179 -19.26 -0.75 -0.86
N ALA A 180 -18.31 -0.45 -0.01
CA ALA A 180 -18.03 0.94 0.38
C ALA A 180 -17.39 1.71 -0.78
N ASP A 181 -17.63 3.03 -0.83
CA ASP A 181 -16.90 3.95 -1.71
C ASP A 181 -15.47 4.12 -1.22
N GLY A 182 -14.68 3.06 -1.29
CA GLY A 182 -13.30 3.07 -0.91
C GLY A 182 -12.38 3.23 -2.13
N VAL A 183 -11.29 3.97 -1.95
CA VAL A 183 -10.24 4.11 -2.95
C VAL A 183 -8.95 3.60 -2.34
N VAL A 184 -8.42 2.51 -2.90
CA VAL A 184 -7.02 2.14 -2.65
C VAL A 184 -6.16 2.92 -3.60
N VAL A 185 -5.27 3.75 -3.04
CA VAL A 185 -4.19 4.34 -3.82
C VAL A 185 -3.08 3.28 -3.90
N VAL A 186 -2.90 2.72 -5.09
CA VAL A 186 -1.71 1.91 -5.39
C VAL A 186 -0.60 2.90 -5.73
N PRO A 187 0.47 2.98 -4.94
CA PRO A 187 1.55 3.95 -5.19
C PRO A 187 2.25 3.67 -6.52
N ALA A 188 2.93 4.69 -7.05
CA ALA A 188 3.82 4.54 -8.19
C ALA A 188 4.92 3.49 -7.86
N GLY A 189 5.39 2.75 -8.86
CA GLY A 189 6.38 1.67 -8.69
C GLY A 189 5.77 0.26 -8.58
N ILE A 190 4.47 0.12 -8.38
CA ILE A 190 3.81 -1.18 -8.20
C ILE A 190 3.38 -1.80 -9.55
N ASN A 191 2.63 -1.05 -10.34
CA ASN A 191 2.13 -1.49 -11.64
C ASN A 191 2.87 -0.76 -12.75
N TRP A 192 3.47 -1.51 -13.66
CA TRP A 192 4.27 -0.97 -14.75
C TRP A 192 3.60 -1.16 -16.09
N THR A 193 3.69 -0.15 -16.95
CA THR A 193 3.11 -0.15 -18.29
C THR A 193 4.19 0.13 -19.33
N LEU A 194 4.27 -0.72 -20.35
CA LEU A 194 5.19 -0.53 -21.47
C LEU A 194 4.83 0.72 -22.26
N ARG A 195 5.85 1.48 -22.67
CA ARG A 195 5.71 2.68 -23.48
C ARG A 195 6.56 2.57 -24.75
N THR A 196 6.14 3.26 -25.77
CA THR A 196 6.90 3.31 -27.02
C THR A 196 7.92 4.45 -26.94
N PRO A 197 9.23 4.16 -26.95
CA PRO A 197 10.25 5.21 -27.01
C PRO A 197 10.29 5.89 -28.39
N ALA A 198 10.95 7.03 -28.48
CA ALA A 198 11.06 7.79 -29.74
C ALA A 198 11.88 7.06 -30.82
N ALA A 199 12.79 6.18 -30.42
CA ALA A 199 13.61 5.34 -31.29
C ALA A 199 14.03 4.06 -30.58
N ARG A 200 14.38 3.01 -31.34
CA ARG A 200 14.94 1.75 -30.82
C ARG A 200 16.45 1.88 -30.62
N ASN A 201 16.84 2.73 -29.70
CA ASN A 201 18.24 2.92 -29.33
C ASN A 201 18.56 2.10 -28.07
N VAL A 202 19.83 1.93 -27.76
CA VAL A 202 20.32 1.41 -26.48
C VAL A 202 20.25 2.56 -25.46
N TRP A 203 19.09 2.71 -24.79
CA TRP A 203 18.86 3.75 -23.80
C TRP A 203 19.53 3.38 -22.47
N THR A 204 20.46 4.22 -22.01
CA THR A 204 21.33 3.93 -20.84
C THR A 204 20.92 4.65 -19.58
N SER A 205 20.41 5.89 -19.72
CA SER A 205 20.05 6.69 -18.55
C SER A 205 18.84 7.56 -18.83
N VAL A 206 18.06 7.83 -17.78
CA VAL A 206 16.92 8.76 -17.79
C VAL A 206 16.94 9.63 -16.54
N ALA A 207 16.77 10.94 -16.71
CA ALA A 207 16.64 11.92 -15.64
C ALA A 207 15.36 12.73 -15.79
N TYR A 208 14.88 13.29 -14.68
CA TYR A 208 13.77 14.25 -14.67
C TYR A 208 14.23 15.60 -14.13
N GLY A 209 13.91 16.66 -14.84
CA GLY A 209 14.20 18.03 -14.44
C GLY A 209 13.40 19.02 -15.27
N ASN A 210 13.12 20.19 -14.72
CA ASN A 210 12.39 21.27 -15.39
C ASN A 210 11.07 20.81 -16.07
N GLY A 211 10.35 19.87 -15.45
CA GLY A 211 9.09 19.35 -15.99
C GLY A 211 9.24 18.36 -17.14
N LEU A 212 10.45 17.92 -17.46
CA LEU A 212 10.76 17.07 -18.60
C LEU A 212 11.56 15.82 -18.20
N PHE A 213 11.22 14.68 -18.73
CA PHE A 213 12.06 13.49 -18.73
C PHE A 213 13.01 13.56 -19.94
N VAL A 214 14.27 13.30 -19.69
CA VAL A 214 15.33 13.25 -20.71
C VAL A 214 16.04 11.92 -20.60
N ALA A 215 16.13 11.17 -21.70
CA ALA A 215 16.92 9.96 -21.78
C ALA A 215 18.03 10.09 -22.81
N VAL A 216 19.18 9.48 -22.52
CA VAL A 216 20.35 9.43 -23.40
C VAL A 216 20.65 7.99 -23.79
N SER A 217 21.35 7.80 -24.92
CA SER A 217 21.62 6.45 -25.45
C SER A 217 23.05 6.26 -25.92
N PHE A 218 23.47 5.00 -25.81
CA PHE A 218 24.77 4.53 -26.29
C PHE A 218 24.87 4.52 -27.83
N THR A 219 23.78 4.12 -28.51
CA THR A 219 23.74 3.95 -29.97
C THR A 219 22.50 4.58 -30.58
N GLY A 220 22.50 4.71 -31.89
CA GLY A 220 21.38 5.24 -32.68
C GLY A 220 21.70 6.61 -33.29
N ASP A 221 20.83 7.09 -34.20
CA ASP A 221 21.04 8.34 -34.96
C ASP A 221 20.75 9.58 -34.09
N ASN A 222 19.69 9.56 -33.31
CA ASN A 222 19.34 10.61 -32.34
C ASN A 222 19.49 10.02 -30.96
N ARG A 223 20.51 10.42 -30.24
CA ARG A 223 20.90 9.78 -28.95
C ARG A 223 20.30 10.45 -27.72
N VAL A 224 19.29 11.26 -27.93
CA VAL A 224 18.49 11.86 -26.87
C VAL A 224 17.01 11.68 -27.21
N MET A 225 16.19 11.42 -26.21
CA MET A 225 14.75 11.55 -26.32
C MET A 225 14.19 12.30 -25.10
N THR A 226 13.10 13.01 -25.31
CA THR A 226 12.44 13.80 -24.25
C THR A 226 10.97 13.47 -24.15
N SER A 227 10.41 13.54 -22.96
CA SER A 227 8.99 13.36 -22.70
C SER A 227 8.49 14.28 -21.59
N PRO A 228 7.39 15.03 -21.79
CA PRO A 228 6.78 15.85 -20.74
C PRO A 228 5.98 15.03 -19.71
N ASP A 229 5.65 13.79 -20.06
CA ASP A 229 4.75 12.92 -19.28
C ASP A 229 5.30 11.51 -19.01
N GLY A 230 6.50 11.16 -19.54
CA GLY A 230 7.10 9.82 -19.49
C GLY A 230 6.42 8.81 -20.43
N ILE A 231 5.38 9.21 -21.16
CA ILE A 231 4.55 8.34 -22.01
C ILE A 231 4.82 8.61 -23.47
N THR A 232 4.76 9.88 -23.88
CA THR A 232 4.98 10.32 -25.26
C THR A 232 6.41 10.82 -25.43
N TRP A 233 7.21 10.13 -26.21
CA TRP A 233 8.62 10.42 -26.38
C TRP A 233 8.90 11.06 -27.74
N THR A 234 9.75 12.09 -27.73
CA THR A 234 10.21 12.80 -28.93
C THR A 234 11.71 12.67 -29.06
N SER A 235 12.18 12.25 -30.22
CA SER A 235 13.60 12.14 -30.56
C SER A 235 14.28 13.50 -30.62
N ARG A 236 15.51 13.61 -30.11
CA ARG A 236 16.33 14.83 -30.09
C ARG A 236 17.74 14.49 -30.50
N THR A 237 18.40 15.44 -31.14
CA THR A 237 19.78 15.30 -31.59
C THR A 237 20.72 15.59 -30.43
N ALA A 238 21.61 14.67 -30.11
CA ALA A 238 22.71 14.90 -29.17
C ALA A 238 23.75 15.86 -29.76
N ALA A 239 24.54 16.51 -28.90
CA ALA A 239 25.57 17.43 -29.33
C ALA A 239 26.70 16.75 -30.14
N ALA A 240 26.96 15.48 -29.87
CA ALA A 240 27.94 14.65 -30.59
C ALA A 240 27.47 13.20 -30.65
N ASN A 241 28.04 12.43 -31.60
CA ASN A 241 27.72 11.01 -31.77
C ASN A 241 28.56 10.10 -30.84
N ASN A 242 28.57 10.46 -29.54
CA ASN A 242 29.29 9.75 -28.47
C ASN A 242 28.43 8.65 -27.88
N LEU A 243 29.04 7.69 -27.19
CA LEU A 243 28.33 6.68 -26.38
C LEU A 243 27.91 7.33 -25.06
N TRP A 244 26.73 7.98 -25.05
CA TRP A 244 26.23 8.68 -23.87
C TRP A 244 25.76 7.67 -22.83
N GLN A 245 26.28 7.78 -21.60
CA GLN A 245 26.08 6.79 -20.54
C GLN A 245 25.13 7.27 -19.45
N ALA A 246 25.31 8.51 -18.97
CA ALA A 246 24.49 9.05 -17.89
C ALA A 246 24.01 10.47 -18.18
N VAL A 247 22.86 10.83 -17.63
CA VAL A 247 22.30 12.18 -17.64
C VAL A 247 21.75 12.53 -16.26
N THR A 248 21.98 13.78 -15.83
CA THR A 248 21.42 14.35 -14.61
C THR A 248 20.83 15.73 -14.87
N TYR A 249 20.04 16.25 -13.93
CA TYR A 249 19.56 17.62 -13.93
C TYR A 249 19.99 18.34 -12.65
N GLY A 250 20.54 19.53 -12.79
CA GLY A 250 20.95 20.38 -11.69
C GLY A 250 21.22 21.79 -12.18
N ASP A 251 21.17 22.75 -11.30
CA ASP A 251 21.43 24.17 -11.57
C ASP A 251 20.75 24.68 -12.87
N GLY A 252 19.48 24.29 -13.08
CA GLY A 252 18.66 24.73 -14.21
C GLY A 252 19.02 24.12 -15.57
N LYS A 253 19.85 23.09 -15.64
CA LYS A 253 20.27 22.44 -16.88
C LYS A 253 20.42 20.93 -16.76
N PHE A 254 20.34 20.25 -17.89
CA PHE A 254 20.72 18.84 -18.03
C PHE A 254 22.21 18.76 -18.38
N VAL A 255 22.89 17.80 -17.78
CA VAL A 255 24.28 17.44 -18.05
C VAL A 255 24.35 15.95 -18.34
N ALA A 256 24.95 15.57 -19.47
CA ALA A 256 25.18 14.18 -19.81
C ALA A 256 26.67 13.90 -20.03
N VAL A 257 27.10 12.69 -19.63
CA VAL A 257 28.49 12.23 -19.80
C VAL A 257 28.55 10.99 -20.66
N SER A 258 29.72 10.75 -21.30
CA SER A 258 29.92 9.64 -22.21
C SER A 258 31.22 8.89 -21.96
N VAL A 259 31.21 7.60 -22.32
CA VAL A 259 32.40 6.74 -22.20
C VAL A 259 33.38 6.88 -23.36
N THR A 260 32.95 7.49 -24.50
CA THR A 260 33.79 7.68 -25.67
C THR A 260 33.58 9.06 -26.30
N GLY A 261 34.48 9.45 -27.20
CA GLY A 261 34.41 10.69 -27.97
C GLY A 261 35.47 11.71 -27.56
N SER A 262 35.58 12.82 -28.30
CA SER A 262 36.50 13.91 -28.00
C SER A 262 35.95 14.83 -26.90
N ASP A 263 34.67 15.17 -27.00
CA ASP A 263 33.94 15.97 -26.01
C ASP A 263 32.98 15.05 -25.28
N ARG A 264 33.35 14.61 -24.07
CA ARG A 264 32.63 13.57 -23.32
C ARG A 264 31.57 14.12 -22.37
N VAL A 265 31.26 15.39 -22.52
CA VAL A 265 30.16 16.06 -21.81
C VAL A 265 29.28 16.80 -22.81
N MET A 266 27.99 16.84 -22.58
CA MET A 266 27.07 17.75 -23.24
C MET A 266 26.11 18.37 -22.24
N THR A 267 25.70 19.60 -22.48
CA THR A 267 24.77 20.35 -21.62
C THR A 267 23.57 20.86 -22.40
N SER A 268 22.43 20.96 -21.72
CA SER A 268 21.22 21.52 -22.30
C SER A 268 20.39 22.25 -21.23
N PRO A 269 19.98 23.51 -21.44
CA PRO A 269 19.09 24.23 -20.53
C PRO A 269 17.63 23.73 -20.60
N ASP A 270 17.24 23.11 -21.71
CA ASP A 270 15.87 22.76 -22.03
C ASP A 270 15.66 21.25 -22.31
N GLY A 271 16.74 20.44 -22.29
CA GLY A 271 16.73 19.04 -22.67
C GLY A 271 16.54 18.76 -24.16
N ILE A 272 16.40 19.81 -24.98
CA ILE A 272 16.11 19.75 -26.42
C ILE A 272 17.34 20.13 -27.26
N THR A 273 17.96 21.25 -26.92
CA THR A 273 19.13 21.78 -27.60
C THR A 273 20.38 21.46 -26.78
N TRP A 274 21.30 20.71 -27.37
CA TRP A 274 22.50 20.21 -26.69
C TRP A 274 23.78 20.83 -27.23
N THR A 275 24.69 21.17 -26.33
CA THR A 275 25.98 21.74 -26.65
C THR A 275 27.10 20.87 -26.09
N SER A 276 28.09 20.49 -26.90
CA SER A 276 29.29 19.77 -26.48
C SER A 276 30.13 20.58 -25.50
N GLN A 277 30.65 19.89 -24.49
CA GLN A 277 31.59 20.42 -23.52
C GLN A 277 32.78 19.48 -23.39
N THR A 278 33.96 20.03 -23.14
CA THR A 278 35.16 19.22 -22.95
C THR A 278 35.23 18.67 -21.53
N ALA A 279 35.31 17.34 -21.39
CA ALA A 279 35.56 16.72 -20.11
C ALA A 279 36.97 17.00 -19.59
N ALA A 280 37.17 16.90 -18.27
CA ALA A 280 38.48 17.13 -17.65
C ALA A 280 39.55 16.12 -18.09
N ALA A 281 39.13 14.91 -18.46
CA ALA A 281 39.99 13.83 -18.97
C ALA A 281 39.22 12.92 -19.94
N ASN A 282 39.98 12.16 -20.75
CA ASN A 282 39.43 11.18 -21.71
C ASN A 282 39.15 9.82 -21.02
N ASN A 283 38.45 9.85 -19.89
CA ASN A 283 38.06 8.64 -19.14
C ASN A 283 36.68 8.13 -19.58
N SER A 284 36.38 6.87 -19.32
CA SER A 284 35.02 6.30 -19.49
C SER A 284 34.12 6.79 -18.36
N TRP A 285 33.43 7.92 -18.60
CA TRP A 285 32.53 8.54 -17.61
C TRP A 285 31.22 7.77 -17.54
N GLU A 286 30.94 7.13 -16.39
CA GLU A 286 29.80 6.23 -16.22
C GLU A 286 28.59 6.91 -15.56
N SER A 287 28.82 7.80 -14.63
CA SER A 287 27.75 8.43 -13.85
C SER A 287 28.02 9.91 -13.60
N VAL A 288 26.96 10.69 -13.49
CA VAL A 288 27.00 12.10 -13.14
C VAL A 288 25.83 12.47 -12.24
N THR A 289 26.10 13.24 -11.20
CA THR A 289 25.09 13.76 -10.25
C THR A 289 25.29 15.26 -10.04
N PHE A 290 24.28 15.91 -9.45
CA PHE A 290 24.37 17.28 -8.98
C PHE A 290 24.06 17.36 -7.49
N GLY A 291 24.88 18.08 -6.74
CA GLY A 291 24.70 18.30 -5.32
C GLY A 291 25.64 19.38 -4.81
N ASP A 292 25.28 20.03 -3.72
CA ASP A 292 26.07 21.11 -3.09
C ASP A 292 26.60 22.18 -4.10
N GLY A 293 25.75 22.52 -5.08
CA GLY A 293 26.06 23.55 -6.06
C GLY A 293 27.04 23.12 -7.16
N GLN A 294 27.37 21.82 -7.31
CA GLN A 294 28.25 21.36 -8.38
C GLN A 294 27.82 20.01 -8.98
N PHE A 295 28.22 19.80 -10.21
CA PHE A 295 28.16 18.51 -10.90
C PHE A 295 29.41 17.70 -10.57
N VAL A 296 29.22 16.42 -10.30
CA VAL A 296 30.30 15.46 -10.05
C VAL A 296 30.08 14.24 -10.93
N ALA A 297 31.10 13.81 -11.66
CA ALA A 297 31.09 12.59 -12.47
C ALA A 297 32.20 11.63 -12.06
N VAL A 298 31.93 10.32 -12.22
CA VAL A 298 32.88 9.25 -11.92
C VAL A 298 33.11 8.37 -13.15
N ALA A 299 34.30 7.74 -13.21
CA ALA A 299 34.74 6.95 -14.35
C ALA A 299 35.23 5.57 -13.94
N GLN A 300 35.12 4.60 -14.86
CA GLN A 300 35.64 3.25 -14.68
C GLN A 300 37.15 3.14 -14.87
N ASP A 301 37.76 4.09 -15.59
CA ASP A 301 39.18 4.06 -15.96
C ASP A 301 39.84 5.43 -15.80
N GLY A 302 41.14 5.47 -16.04
CA GLY A 302 41.94 6.69 -15.99
C GLY A 302 42.69 6.90 -14.66
N ALA A 303 43.59 7.89 -14.62
CA ALA A 303 44.37 8.22 -13.42
C ALA A 303 43.53 9.02 -12.41
N ASP A 304 42.79 10.01 -12.92
CA ASP A 304 41.84 10.83 -12.15
C ASP A 304 40.41 10.43 -12.54
N GLN A 305 39.81 9.58 -11.72
CA GLN A 305 38.52 8.96 -12.03
C GLN A 305 37.31 9.77 -11.54
N VAL A 306 37.56 11.00 -11.12
CA VAL A 306 36.51 11.95 -10.73
C VAL A 306 36.72 13.25 -11.52
N MET A 307 35.65 13.88 -11.94
CA MET A 307 35.66 15.27 -12.38
C MET A 307 34.51 16.03 -11.72
N ALA A 308 34.78 17.31 -11.44
CA ALA A 308 33.79 18.19 -10.82
C ALA A 308 33.65 19.49 -11.62
N SER A 309 32.46 20.09 -11.60
CA SER A 309 32.17 21.34 -12.30
C SER A 309 31.08 22.14 -11.59
N PRO A 310 31.28 23.42 -11.29
CA PRO A 310 30.25 24.27 -10.72
C PRO A 310 29.15 24.65 -11.70
N ASP A 311 29.43 24.59 -13.01
CA ASP A 311 28.55 25.10 -14.06
C ASP A 311 28.17 24.02 -15.13
N GLY A 312 28.70 22.79 -15.01
CA GLY A 312 28.54 21.74 -16.01
C GLY A 312 29.29 21.96 -17.32
N ILE A 313 30.06 23.06 -17.44
CA ILE A 313 30.77 23.50 -18.63
C ILE A 313 32.28 23.35 -18.43
N THR A 314 32.79 23.90 -17.33
CA THR A 314 34.23 23.89 -17.00
C THR A 314 34.47 22.75 -15.99
N TRP A 315 35.22 21.75 -16.42
CA TRP A 315 35.46 20.54 -15.63
C TRP A 315 36.91 20.44 -15.14
N THR A 316 37.09 20.04 -13.90
CA THR A 316 38.40 19.78 -13.28
C THR A 316 38.53 18.32 -12.84
N SER A 317 39.71 17.73 -13.10
CA SER A 317 40.04 16.36 -12.69
C SER A 317 40.38 16.26 -11.21
N HIS A 318 39.95 15.18 -10.57
CA HIS A 318 40.26 14.85 -9.18
C HIS A 318 40.56 13.37 -9.04
N ALA A 319 41.43 13.01 -8.11
CA ALA A 319 41.74 11.63 -7.81
C ALA A 319 40.58 10.98 -7.06
N ALA A 320 40.21 9.78 -7.49
CA ALA A 320 39.34 8.91 -6.68
C ALA A 320 40.08 8.38 -5.45
N ALA A 321 39.32 7.94 -4.43
CA ALA A 321 39.89 7.38 -3.21
C ALA A 321 40.64 6.04 -3.45
N ALA A 322 40.31 5.33 -4.51
CA ALA A 322 40.96 4.10 -4.97
C ALA A 322 40.81 3.96 -6.49
N ASN A 323 41.74 3.25 -7.13
CA ASN A 323 41.67 2.95 -8.57
C ASN A 323 40.74 1.77 -8.82
N ASN A 324 39.42 2.01 -8.73
CA ASN A 324 38.34 1.07 -8.97
C ASN A 324 37.57 1.44 -10.24
N SER A 325 36.74 0.53 -10.74
CA SER A 325 35.76 0.87 -11.79
C SER A 325 34.53 1.51 -11.15
N TRP A 326 34.53 2.85 -11.01
CA TRP A 326 33.43 3.59 -10.40
C TRP A 326 32.25 3.70 -11.37
N ASP A 327 31.07 3.20 -10.93
CA ASP A 327 29.90 2.99 -11.80
C ASP A 327 28.74 3.95 -11.51
N ALA A 328 28.51 4.26 -10.24
CA ALA A 328 27.46 5.20 -9.86
C ALA A 328 27.93 6.21 -8.81
N VAL A 329 27.45 7.47 -8.94
CA VAL A 329 27.62 8.54 -7.95
C VAL A 329 26.29 9.20 -7.67
N ASN A 330 26.01 9.50 -6.40
CA ASN A 330 24.80 10.19 -5.97
C ASN A 330 25.12 11.19 -4.84
N TYR A 331 24.28 12.20 -4.67
CA TYR A 331 24.38 13.17 -3.58
C TYR A 331 23.16 13.10 -2.69
N GLY A 332 23.37 13.10 -1.39
CA GLY A 332 22.31 13.15 -0.40
C GLY A 332 22.84 13.24 1.02
N GLY A 333 22.04 13.75 1.95
CA GLY A 333 22.46 13.94 3.33
C GLY A 333 23.66 14.88 3.53
N GLY A 334 23.96 15.76 2.53
CA GLY A 334 25.12 16.64 2.56
C GLY A 334 26.43 15.97 2.12
N LEU A 335 26.37 14.82 1.44
CA LEU A 335 27.53 14.03 1.06
C LEU A 335 27.39 13.47 -0.35
N PHE A 336 28.47 13.48 -1.12
CA PHE A 336 28.60 12.67 -2.33
C PHE A 336 29.05 11.26 -1.94
N ALA A 337 28.41 10.25 -2.50
CA ALA A 337 28.84 8.86 -2.38
C ALA A 337 28.93 8.23 -3.76
N ALA A 338 29.94 7.40 -3.98
CA ALA A 338 30.11 6.63 -5.20
C ALA A 338 30.37 5.16 -4.91
N VAL A 339 29.85 4.29 -5.79
CA VAL A 339 30.03 2.83 -5.70
C VAL A 339 30.71 2.31 -6.96
N SER A 340 31.41 1.15 -6.82
CA SER A 340 32.19 0.59 -7.92
C SER A 340 31.74 -0.81 -8.32
N PHE A 341 31.75 -1.05 -9.63
CA PHE A 341 31.47 -2.36 -10.24
C PHE A 341 32.60 -3.37 -9.95
N ALA A 342 33.86 -2.94 -10.04
CA ALA A 342 35.03 -3.76 -9.83
C ALA A 342 36.13 -2.99 -9.13
N GLY A 343 37.06 -3.69 -8.52
CA GLY A 343 38.22 -3.13 -7.84
C GLY A 343 38.60 -3.88 -6.58
N ALA A 344 39.46 -3.27 -5.75
CA ALA A 344 39.84 -3.78 -4.44
C ALA A 344 38.68 -3.66 -3.42
N ASP A 345 38.92 -4.06 -2.17
CA ASP A 345 37.90 -4.22 -1.12
C ASP A 345 37.08 -2.94 -0.78
N ASN A 346 37.63 -1.75 -1.05
CA ASN A 346 36.96 -0.47 -0.81
C ASN A 346 36.13 -0.08 -2.04
N ARG A 347 34.89 -0.60 -2.13
CA ARG A 347 33.99 -0.34 -3.27
C ARG A 347 33.03 0.80 -3.07
N VAL A 348 33.27 1.60 -2.06
CA VAL A 348 32.57 2.84 -1.79
C VAL A 348 33.59 3.95 -1.57
N MET A 349 33.30 5.15 -2.03
CA MET A 349 34.02 6.35 -1.63
C MET A 349 33.02 7.47 -1.37
N THR A 350 33.41 8.39 -0.48
CA THR A 350 32.59 9.54 -0.10
C THR A 350 33.38 10.83 -0.15
N SER A 351 32.68 11.93 -0.39
CA SER A 351 33.25 13.27 -0.42
C SER A 351 32.23 14.30 0.06
N PRO A 352 32.58 15.22 0.96
CA PRO A 352 31.70 16.31 1.35
C PRO A 352 31.57 17.39 0.27
N ASP A 353 32.56 17.52 -0.61
CA ASP A 353 32.71 18.60 -1.59
C ASP A 353 32.85 18.11 -3.04
N GLY A 354 32.78 16.79 -3.29
CA GLY A 354 32.96 16.20 -4.63
C GLY A 354 34.40 16.25 -5.17
N ILE A 355 35.36 16.77 -4.37
CA ILE A 355 36.76 17.02 -4.76
C ILE A 355 37.68 16.07 -4.01
N ALA A 356 37.62 16.06 -2.68
CA ALA A 356 38.42 15.21 -1.82
C ALA A 356 37.65 13.94 -1.43
N TRP A 357 38.14 12.79 -1.88
CA TRP A 357 37.44 11.50 -1.71
C TRP A 357 38.11 10.60 -0.70
N THR A 358 37.30 9.98 0.14
CA THR A 358 37.73 9.02 1.17
C THR A 358 37.13 7.64 0.89
N ALA A 359 37.97 6.61 0.89
CA ALA A 359 37.54 5.23 0.69
C ALA A 359 36.72 4.72 1.88
N GLN A 360 35.64 4.03 1.56
CA GLN A 360 34.75 3.37 2.54
C GLN A 360 34.61 1.89 2.21
N THR A 361 34.27 1.09 3.22
CA THR A 361 34.06 -0.35 3.04
C THR A 361 32.61 -0.63 2.68
N ALA A 362 32.38 -1.27 1.53
CA ALA A 362 31.05 -1.76 1.16
C ALA A 362 30.58 -2.91 2.06
N ALA A 363 29.30 -3.13 2.18
CA ALA A 363 28.72 -4.23 2.96
C ALA A 363 29.12 -5.62 2.41
N ALA A 364 29.39 -5.72 1.11
CA ALA A 364 29.86 -6.94 0.44
C ALA A 364 30.72 -6.59 -0.77
N ASN A 365 31.56 -7.55 -1.18
CA ASN A 365 32.44 -7.40 -2.36
C ASN A 365 31.67 -7.75 -3.66
N ASN A 366 30.54 -7.07 -3.90
CA ASN A 366 29.71 -7.24 -5.08
C ASN A 366 30.02 -6.20 -6.15
N SER A 367 29.54 -6.44 -7.37
CA SER A 367 29.56 -5.44 -8.46
C SER A 367 28.42 -4.45 -8.26
N TRP A 368 28.70 -3.32 -7.57
CA TRP A 368 27.71 -2.27 -7.29
C TRP A 368 27.53 -1.38 -8.51
N ASN A 369 26.29 -1.34 -9.06
CA ASN A 369 26.01 -0.67 -10.34
C ASN A 369 25.16 0.60 -10.19
N GLY A 370 24.21 0.62 -9.28
CA GLY A 370 23.28 1.73 -9.11
C GLY A 370 23.18 2.18 -7.66
N MET A 371 22.94 3.47 -7.47
CA MET A 371 22.77 4.05 -6.15
C MET A 371 21.82 5.24 -6.20
N VAL A 372 21.02 5.42 -5.16
CA VAL A 372 20.15 6.59 -4.95
C VAL A 372 20.15 6.99 -3.48
N TYR A 373 19.93 8.27 -3.20
CA TYR A 373 19.59 8.75 -1.87
C TYR A 373 18.09 9.02 -1.79
N GLY A 374 17.46 8.46 -0.76
CA GLY A 374 16.02 8.63 -0.50
C GLY A 374 15.70 8.25 0.93
N ASP A 375 14.62 8.80 1.46
CA ASP A 375 14.17 8.53 2.85
C ASP A 375 15.29 8.60 3.91
N GLY A 376 16.19 9.58 3.76
CA GLY A 376 17.28 9.82 4.70
C GLY A 376 18.46 8.86 4.63
N GLN A 377 18.57 8.03 3.58
CA GLN A 377 19.65 7.05 3.44
C GLN A 377 20.07 6.85 1.97
N PHE A 378 21.29 6.35 1.79
CA PHE A 378 21.75 5.81 0.52
C PHE A 378 21.31 4.37 0.38
N VAL A 379 20.88 3.98 -0.81
CA VAL A 379 20.55 2.61 -1.20
C VAL A 379 21.34 2.29 -2.46
N ALA A 380 22.14 1.23 -2.43
CA ALA A 380 22.87 0.74 -3.60
C ALA A 380 22.47 -0.68 -3.97
N VAL A 381 22.46 -0.98 -5.27
CA VAL A 381 22.09 -2.30 -5.82
C VAL A 381 23.24 -2.87 -6.64
N SER A 382 23.31 -4.20 -6.72
CA SER A 382 24.37 -4.91 -7.41
C SER A 382 23.88 -6.06 -8.27
N GLY A 383 24.72 -6.50 -9.21
CA GLY A 383 24.57 -7.78 -9.89
C GLY A 383 24.76 -8.97 -8.93
N PRO A 384 24.58 -10.22 -9.42
CA PRO A 384 24.78 -11.43 -8.62
C PRO A 384 26.17 -11.46 -7.99
N GLY A 385 26.24 -11.76 -6.68
CA GLY A 385 27.47 -11.77 -5.91
C GLY A 385 27.35 -12.67 -4.67
N ALA A 386 28.29 -12.56 -3.76
CA ALA A 386 28.33 -13.35 -2.53
C ALA A 386 27.30 -12.83 -1.52
N GLY A 387 26.01 -13.12 -1.72
CA GLY A 387 24.96 -12.90 -0.72
C GLY A 387 24.08 -11.68 -1.03
N GLN A 388 24.22 -10.61 -0.29
CA GLN A 388 23.28 -9.47 -0.29
C GLN A 388 23.54 -8.54 -1.48
N GLN A 389 22.55 -8.39 -2.37
CA GLN A 389 22.64 -7.56 -3.57
C GLN A 389 22.13 -6.13 -3.38
N VAL A 390 21.76 -5.79 -2.18
CA VAL A 390 21.41 -4.43 -1.77
C VAL A 390 22.25 -4.06 -0.56
N MET A 391 22.65 -2.82 -0.47
CA MET A 391 23.22 -2.25 0.76
C MET A 391 22.63 -0.87 1.03
N THR A 392 22.51 -0.54 2.31
CA THR A 392 21.97 0.74 2.79
C THR A 392 22.93 1.43 3.72
N SER A 393 22.92 2.76 3.72
CA SER A 393 23.72 3.56 4.64
C SER A 393 23.03 4.88 4.96
N PRO A 394 22.83 5.25 6.25
CA PRO A 394 22.27 6.55 6.62
C PRO A 394 23.28 7.69 6.50
N ASP A 395 24.58 7.37 6.49
CA ASP A 395 25.68 8.34 6.58
C ASP A 395 26.67 8.25 5.40
N GLY A 396 26.47 7.32 4.45
CA GLY A 396 27.38 7.05 3.34
C GLY A 396 28.69 6.34 3.75
N VAL A 397 28.94 6.15 5.04
CA VAL A 397 30.17 5.60 5.62
C VAL A 397 29.99 4.18 6.13
N THR A 398 28.94 3.96 6.91
CA THR A 398 28.59 2.66 7.48
C THR A 398 27.56 1.96 6.61
N TRP A 399 27.94 0.87 5.95
CA TRP A 399 27.07 0.15 5.01
C TRP A 399 26.60 -1.18 5.57
N THR A 400 25.30 -1.43 5.47
CA THR A 400 24.66 -2.66 5.90
C THR A 400 24.07 -3.39 4.70
N GLY A 401 24.40 -4.67 4.55
CA GLY A 401 23.89 -5.50 3.47
C GLY A 401 22.44 -5.92 3.68
N GLN A 402 21.65 -5.86 2.61
CA GLN A 402 20.23 -6.22 2.58
C GLN A 402 19.98 -7.28 1.51
N THR A 403 18.91 -8.06 1.69
CA THR A 403 18.54 -9.11 0.74
C THR A 403 17.65 -8.53 -0.36
N ALA A 404 18.05 -8.69 -1.61
CA ALA A 404 17.19 -8.35 -2.76
C ALA A 404 16.00 -9.31 -2.86
N ALA A 405 14.91 -8.86 -3.51
CA ALA A 405 13.71 -9.69 -3.70
C ALA A 405 13.92 -10.89 -4.62
N ALA A 406 14.93 -10.85 -5.48
CA ALA A 406 15.35 -11.94 -6.37
C ALA A 406 16.84 -11.82 -6.69
N GLY A 407 17.47 -12.93 -7.11
CA GLY A 407 18.88 -13.00 -7.47
C GLY A 407 19.20 -12.47 -8.88
N ASN A 408 18.55 -11.37 -9.30
CA ASN A 408 18.73 -10.75 -10.61
C ASN A 408 19.99 -9.87 -10.65
N PHE A 409 20.38 -9.47 -11.85
CA PHE A 409 21.41 -8.44 -12.06
C PHE A 409 20.77 -7.05 -11.90
N TRP A 410 20.69 -6.55 -10.65
CA TRP A 410 20.12 -5.22 -10.35
C TRP A 410 21.08 -4.14 -10.80
N HIS A 411 20.60 -3.24 -11.67
CA HIS A 411 21.46 -2.25 -12.33
C HIS A 411 21.23 -0.82 -11.86
N SER A 412 19.99 -0.41 -11.68
CA SER A 412 19.64 0.96 -11.28
C SER A 412 18.56 0.95 -10.20
N VAL A 413 18.57 1.97 -9.37
CA VAL A 413 17.54 2.22 -8.36
C VAL A 413 17.19 3.70 -8.34
N GLY A 414 15.89 4.01 -8.33
CA GLY A 414 15.33 5.36 -8.18
C GLY A 414 14.49 5.46 -6.90
N PHE A 415 14.26 6.66 -6.42
CA PHE A 415 13.41 6.94 -5.26
C PHE A 415 12.37 8.02 -5.58
N GLY A 416 11.15 7.83 -5.14
CA GLY A 416 10.08 8.82 -5.22
C GLY A 416 8.78 8.30 -4.64
N ASP A 417 7.91 9.19 -4.23
CA ASP A 417 6.62 8.88 -3.58
C ASP A 417 6.76 7.93 -2.37
N GLY A 418 7.87 8.09 -1.59
CA GLY A 418 8.18 7.24 -0.44
C GLY A 418 8.54 5.80 -0.79
N LEU A 419 8.93 5.51 -2.03
CA LEU A 419 9.25 4.17 -2.49
C LEU A 419 10.57 4.15 -3.27
N PHE A 420 11.41 3.16 -3.00
CA PHE A 420 12.54 2.78 -3.84
C PHE A 420 12.06 1.81 -4.92
N ALA A 421 12.50 2.00 -6.16
CA ALA A 421 12.25 1.08 -7.26
C ALA A 421 13.55 0.77 -7.99
N ALA A 422 13.94 -0.49 -8.00
CA ALA A 422 15.12 -0.97 -8.71
C ALA A 422 14.74 -1.78 -9.94
N VAL A 423 15.57 -1.68 -10.98
CA VAL A 423 15.38 -2.39 -12.26
C VAL A 423 16.60 -3.25 -12.57
N SER A 424 16.40 -4.35 -13.32
CA SER A 424 17.43 -5.35 -13.59
C SER A 424 17.61 -5.66 -15.08
N TYR A 425 18.79 -6.20 -15.41
CA TYR A 425 19.13 -6.68 -16.75
C TYR A 425 18.45 -8.00 -17.10
N ASP A 426 18.21 -8.85 -16.13
CA ASP A 426 17.67 -10.19 -16.28
C ASP A 426 16.47 -10.45 -15.37
N GLY A 427 15.88 -11.66 -15.38
CA GLY A 427 14.78 -12.03 -14.49
C GLY A 427 13.45 -12.31 -15.16
N PHE A 428 13.36 -12.37 -16.49
CA PHE A 428 12.20 -12.82 -17.28
C PHE A 428 10.82 -12.42 -16.72
N GLY A 429 10.49 -11.12 -16.77
CA GLY A 429 9.20 -10.60 -16.31
C GLY A 429 9.16 -10.22 -14.83
N GLN A 430 10.18 -10.54 -14.04
CA GLN A 430 10.38 -10.12 -12.66
C GLN A 430 11.59 -9.19 -12.53
N GLN A 431 11.60 -8.12 -13.31
CA GLN A 431 12.75 -7.25 -13.49
C GLN A 431 12.65 -5.94 -12.73
N VAL A 432 11.68 -5.83 -11.84
CA VAL A 432 11.51 -4.71 -10.94
C VAL A 432 11.39 -5.22 -9.52
N MET A 433 12.01 -4.55 -8.56
CA MET A 433 11.72 -4.71 -7.14
C MET A 433 11.50 -3.35 -6.49
N THR A 434 10.66 -3.32 -5.46
CA THR A 434 10.34 -2.09 -4.72
C THR A 434 10.48 -2.28 -3.22
N SER A 435 10.83 -1.21 -2.53
CA SER A 435 10.95 -1.19 -1.07
C SER A 435 10.53 0.17 -0.51
N PRO A 436 9.73 0.24 0.56
CA PRO A 436 9.42 1.49 1.23
C PRO A 436 10.57 2.00 2.13
N ASP A 437 11.48 1.11 2.53
CA ASP A 437 12.50 1.38 3.54
C ASP A 437 13.94 1.03 3.09
N GLY A 438 14.12 0.61 1.83
CA GLY A 438 15.41 0.15 1.30
C GLY A 438 15.89 -1.19 1.86
N ILE A 439 15.17 -1.79 2.80
CA ILE A 439 15.53 -3.01 3.55
C ILE A 439 14.69 -4.20 3.09
N ASN A 440 13.37 -4.02 3.08
CA ASN A 440 12.39 -5.04 2.73
C ASN A 440 11.96 -4.90 1.27
N TRP A 441 12.46 -5.77 0.42
CA TRP A 441 12.23 -5.70 -1.02
C TRP A 441 11.17 -6.69 -1.50
N THR A 442 10.31 -6.21 -2.38
CA THR A 442 9.24 -7.01 -3.01
C THR A 442 9.40 -7.00 -4.51
N ILE A 443 9.39 -8.20 -5.13
CA ILE A 443 9.45 -8.35 -6.59
C ILE A 443 8.18 -7.81 -7.25
N ARG A 444 8.34 -7.18 -8.41
CA ARG A 444 7.25 -6.68 -9.24
C ARG A 444 7.40 -7.20 -10.66
N GLU A 445 6.26 -7.34 -11.33
CA GLU A 445 6.27 -7.73 -12.74
C GLU A 445 6.69 -6.54 -13.62
N SER A 446 7.59 -6.81 -14.57
CA SER A 446 7.88 -5.90 -15.67
C SER A 446 6.92 -6.17 -16.83
N PRO A 447 6.43 -5.16 -17.56
CA PRO A 447 5.42 -5.33 -18.62
C PRO A 447 5.95 -6.05 -19.84
N ALA A 448 7.26 -6.16 -19.97
CA ALA A 448 7.96 -6.91 -21.00
C ALA A 448 9.37 -7.29 -20.51
N PRO A 449 9.94 -8.41 -20.96
CA PRO A 449 11.35 -8.68 -20.74
C PRO A 449 12.21 -7.64 -21.46
N GLY A 450 13.26 -7.17 -20.80
CA GLY A 450 14.18 -6.15 -21.32
C GLY A 450 15.48 -6.17 -20.52
N ILE A 451 16.48 -5.44 -20.99
CA ILE A 451 17.69 -5.14 -20.21
C ILE A 451 17.51 -3.71 -19.67
N TRP A 452 16.86 -3.60 -18.50
CA TRP A 452 16.50 -2.31 -17.92
C TRP A 452 17.73 -1.63 -17.31
N GLN A 453 18.06 -0.45 -17.84
CA GLN A 453 19.30 0.24 -17.56
C GLN A 453 19.17 1.30 -16.46
N SER A 454 18.09 2.06 -16.47
CA SER A 454 17.94 3.21 -15.58
C SER A 454 16.49 3.43 -15.21
N ALA A 455 16.27 3.86 -13.96
CA ALA A 455 14.97 4.28 -13.45
C ALA A 455 15.08 5.63 -12.74
N THR A 456 14.14 6.52 -12.98
CA THR A 456 14.02 7.82 -12.32
C THR A 456 12.58 8.06 -11.88
N PHE A 457 12.40 8.98 -10.92
CA PHE A 457 11.07 9.44 -10.52
C PHE A 457 10.87 10.92 -10.86
N GLY A 458 9.72 11.24 -11.39
CA GLY A 458 9.34 12.61 -11.69
C GLY A 458 7.84 12.72 -11.98
N LYS A 459 7.25 13.85 -11.70
CA LYS A 459 5.84 14.13 -11.99
C LYS A 459 4.87 13.02 -11.49
N GLY A 460 5.14 12.49 -10.28
CA GLY A 460 4.29 11.46 -9.64
C GLY A 460 4.36 10.07 -10.26
N LYS A 461 5.42 9.76 -11.00
CA LYS A 461 5.62 8.44 -11.61
C LYS A 461 7.09 8.04 -11.71
N PHE A 462 7.32 6.74 -11.72
CA PHE A 462 8.60 6.18 -12.16
C PHE A 462 8.62 6.02 -13.68
N VAL A 463 9.78 6.28 -14.24
CA VAL A 463 10.09 6.03 -15.65
C VAL A 463 11.37 5.21 -15.72
N ALA A 464 11.36 4.11 -16.49
CA ALA A 464 12.56 3.33 -16.75
C ALA A 464 12.78 3.14 -18.25
N VAL A 465 14.05 3.02 -18.64
CA VAL A 465 14.51 2.82 -20.01
C VAL A 465 15.42 1.61 -20.12
N SER A 466 15.48 1.00 -21.30
CA SER A 466 16.24 -0.23 -21.54
C SER A 466 17.16 -0.13 -22.76
N ASP A 467 18.19 -0.98 -22.80
CA ASP A 467 19.05 -1.14 -23.96
C ASP A 467 18.36 -1.86 -25.15
N SER A 468 17.29 -2.61 -24.87
CA SER A 468 16.46 -3.23 -25.89
C SER A 468 15.52 -2.25 -26.62
N GLY A 469 15.70 -0.95 -26.38
CA GLY A 469 14.90 0.10 -27.01
C GLY A 469 13.46 0.13 -26.50
N GLN A 470 13.27 0.00 -25.21
CA GLN A 470 11.97 0.06 -24.55
C GLN A 470 11.95 1.15 -23.47
N ALA A 471 10.76 1.61 -23.11
CA ALA A 471 10.50 2.44 -21.95
C ALA A 471 9.31 1.88 -21.18
N MET A 472 9.24 2.08 -19.88
CA MET A 472 8.07 1.75 -19.07
C MET A 472 7.83 2.82 -18.02
N THR A 473 6.58 2.94 -17.60
CA THR A 473 6.17 3.88 -16.54
C THR A 473 5.35 3.18 -15.48
N SER A 474 5.45 3.67 -14.26
CA SER A 474 4.54 3.31 -13.17
C SER A 474 4.10 4.56 -12.45
N GLU A 475 2.82 4.81 -12.43
CA GLU A 475 2.20 5.94 -11.75
C GLU A 475 1.25 5.46 -10.65
N ALA A 476 0.99 6.31 -9.67
CA ALA A 476 -0.02 6.03 -8.68
C ALA A 476 -1.38 5.89 -9.36
N THR A 477 -2.07 4.81 -9.06
CA THR A 477 -3.42 4.56 -9.58
C THR A 477 -4.41 4.47 -8.43
N THR A 478 -5.59 5.05 -8.61
CA THR A 478 -6.70 4.88 -7.69
C THR A 478 -7.56 3.73 -8.18
N ILE A 479 -7.64 2.68 -7.39
CA ILE A 479 -8.55 1.57 -7.65
C ILE A 479 -9.73 1.74 -6.71
N PRO A 480 -10.92 2.07 -7.23
CA PRO A 480 -12.13 2.02 -6.41
C PRO A 480 -12.33 0.57 -5.97
N PHE A 481 -12.44 0.37 -4.67
CA PHE A 481 -12.74 -0.95 -4.13
C PHE A 481 -13.94 -0.88 -3.21
N GLY A 482 -14.65 -1.96 -3.14
CA GLY A 482 -15.77 -2.22 -2.27
C GLY A 482 -16.37 -3.53 -2.73
N ASN A 483 -16.00 -4.62 -2.05
CA ASN A 483 -16.66 -5.89 -2.30
C ASN A 483 -18.07 -5.83 -1.72
N GLY A 484 -19.05 -6.29 -2.48
CA GLY A 484 -20.39 -6.50 -1.96
C GLY A 484 -20.37 -7.57 -0.86
N GLY A 485 -21.14 -7.37 0.21
CA GLY A 485 -21.30 -8.36 1.27
C GLY A 485 -22.03 -9.61 0.78
N GLY A 486 -21.68 -10.78 1.31
CA GLY A 486 -22.42 -12.01 1.02
C GLY A 486 -23.86 -11.95 1.56
N GLY A 487 -24.81 -12.53 0.83
CA GLY A 487 -26.18 -12.71 1.31
C GLY A 487 -26.22 -13.74 2.46
N GLY A 488 -27.13 -13.54 3.40
CA GLY A 488 -27.34 -14.48 4.51
C GLY A 488 -28.02 -15.77 4.05
N ASP A 489 -27.73 -16.88 4.71
CA ASP A 489 -28.41 -18.15 4.44
C ASP A 489 -29.85 -18.12 4.91
N GLY A 490 -30.73 -18.82 4.20
CA GLY A 490 -32.12 -19.05 4.62
C GLY A 490 -32.19 -20.02 5.82
N GLY A 491 -33.19 -19.83 6.67
CA GLY A 491 -33.44 -20.73 7.80
C GLY A 491 -34.10 -22.05 7.37
N ASN A 492 -33.91 -23.11 8.17
CA ASN A 492 -34.53 -24.42 7.92
C ASN A 492 -36.04 -24.44 8.27
N SER A 493 -36.81 -25.24 7.53
CA SER A 493 -38.24 -25.40 7.74
C SER A 493 -38.57 -26.37 8.88
N GLY A 494 -39.84 -26.37 9.32
CA GLY A 494 -40.45 -27.50 10.02
C GLY A 494 -40.83 -28.62 9.05
N PHE A 495 -41.49 -29.67 9.58
CA PHE A 495 -41.75 -30.94 8.84
C PHE A 495 -42.53 -30.74 7.52
N PHE A 496 -43.57 -29.89 7.53
CA PHE A 496 -44.36 -29.53 6.33
C PHE A 496 -44.10 -28.10 5.83
N GLY A 497 -43.05 -27.43 6.32
CA GLY A 497 -42.71 -26.08 5.92
C GLY A 497 -41.76 -26.03 4.72
N ARG A 498 -41.43 -24.83 4.28
CA ARG A 498 -40.40 -24.58 3.28
C ARG A 498 -39.19 -23.91 3.94
N GLY A 499 -38.00 -24.33 3.56
CA GLY A 499 -36.79 -23.62 3.94
C GLY A 499 -36.84 -22.17 3.43
N GLY A 500 -36.23 -21.26 4.19
CA GLY A 500 -36.10 -19.88 3.79
C GLY A 500 -35.16 -19.72 2.59
N THR A 501 -35.41 -18.73 1.76
CA THR A 501 -34.51 -18.41 0.65
C THR A 501 -33.23 -17.75 1.15
N GLY A 502 -32.11 -18.04 0.53
CA GLY A 502 -30.86 -17.31 0.78
C GLY A 502 -30.99 -15.85 0.30
N GLY A 503 -30.37 -14.94 1.02
CA GLY A 503 -30.30 -13.53 0.66
C GLY A 503 -29.40 -13.31 -0.57
N THR A 504 -29.66 -12.25 -1.29
CA THR A 504 -28.81 -11.85 -2.43
C THR A 504 -27.50 -11.25 -1.92
N GLY A 505 -26.37 -11.54 -2.61
CA GLY A 505 -25.13 -10.85 -2.38
C GLY A 505 -25.22 -9.36 -2.75
N GLY A 506 -24.54 -8.52 -2.02
CA GLY A 506 -24.45 -7.08 -2.29
C GLY A 506 -23.67 -6.80 -3.57
N THR A 507 -23.98 -5.71 -4.23
CA THR A 507 -23.25 -5.25 -5.42
C THR A 507 -21.92 -4.62 -5.02
N ALA A 508 -20.88 -4.92 -5.81
CA ALA A 508 -19.57 -4.27 -5.67
C ALA A 508 -19.57 -2.90 -6.32
N TYR A 509 -18.69 -2.03 -5.85
CA TYR A 509 -18.27 -0.83 -6.56
C TYR A 509 -17.42 -1.22 -7.80
N PRO A 510 -17.33 -0.36 -8.84
CA PRO A 510 -16.46 -0.64 -9.97
C PRO A 510 -15.03 -1.01 -9.52
N GLY A 511 -14.57 -2.19 -9.89
CA GLY A 511 -13.27 -2.74 -9.47
C GLY A 511 -13.29 -3.70 -8.29
N GLY A 512 -14.37 -3.76 -7.52
CA GLY A 512 -14.60 -4.77 -6.48
C GLY A 512 -15.27 -6.04 -7.00
N THR A 513 -15.49 -7.02 -6.13
CA THR A 513 -16.23 -8.25 -6.43
C THR A 513 -17.61 -8.22 -5.77
N ASN A 514 -18.65 -8.64 -6.50
CA ASN A 514 -19.98 -8.80 -5.91
C ASN A 514 -19.96 -9.85 -4.79
N GLY A 515 -20.77 -9.62 -3.76
CA GLY A 515 -20.97 -10.59 -2.71
C GLY A 515 -21.64 -11.86 -3.25
N THR A 516 -21.37 -13.00 -2.61
CA THR A 516 -22.01 -14.26 -2.93
C THR A 516 -23.43 -14.30 -2.39
N ASN A 517 -24.34 -14.94 -3.12
CA ASN A 517 -25.68 -15.21 -2.57
C ASN A 517 -25.60 -16.21 -1.41
N GLY A 518 -26.47 -16.02 -0.43
CA GLY A 518 -26.66 -17.00 0.63
C GLY A 518 -27.31 -18.30 0.12
N THR A 519 -27.15 -19.35 0.86
CA THR A 519 -27.75 -20.66 0.55
C THR A 519 -29.21 -20.72 1.05
N ASN A 520 -30.06 -21.49 0.35
CA ASN A 520 -31.42 -21.74 0.82
C ASN A 520 -31.41 -22.67 2.02
N GLY A 521 -32.34 -22.47 2.96
CA GLY A 521 -32.59 -23.36 4.05
C GLY A 521 -33.22 -24.69 3.58
N ARG A 522 -33.09 -25.74 4.39
CA ARG A 522 -33.66 -27.09 4.13
C ARG A 522 -35.02 -27.26 4.73
#